data_9d8b38ee5be4999c97554bb435d5d631
#
_entry.id   9d8b38ee5be4999c97554bb435d5d631
#
_cell.length_a   1.000
_cell.length_b   1.000
_cell.length_c   1.000
_cell.angle_alpha   90.00
_cell.angle_beta   90.00
_cell.angle_gamma   90.00
#
_symmetry.space_group_name_H-M   'P 1'
#
loop_
_entity.id
_entity.type
_entity.pdbx_description
1 polymer ?
#
loop_
_entity_poly.entity_id
_entity_poly.type
_entity_poly.pdbx_seq_one_letter_code
_entity_poly.pdbx_strand_id
1 'polypeptide(L)'
;MLGIPSGRSGAPSKRGFSHFPYLLIGATARSASPYGRTSIDRMSPVRPKVDVVGRRMDGEHYRLRDFLTRTAQPYEWHEAGSAEADAVLESRGLVDPALPVLVEQDGPAHIGATVESIAAAWGGLRPARRAHYDFVVIGAGPAGLAAAVYAASDGLSTLVCDRDVPGGQASYTSMIENFFGFPDGIGGAELARLAGRQAERFGAELMFLRGVRGSRMNGHEEPVELMLDDGSAVTASVVLAAPGMEWRRLDVDGVNDLLGHGVYYGAGRSEAAQCAGQSVVVVGAGNSAGQAVLNFANQAARVTMLVRGDRLGKTMSAYLVERIEHHPLIDVHLETQLTELHARGDSLAAVTFADAAGKSETRAVDAVFLCIGGLPHTDWCSREHVLTDPAGYILTGQDLVATGRPDCWPLERDPLPLETSRVGLFAAGDVRHGSTKRVAAAVGEGSMVAALVFTRLAELGVTV
;
A
#
# COMPACT_ATOMS: atom_id res chain seq x y z
N MET A 1 69.04 -22.15 15.38
CA MET A 1 69.97 -21.44 16.32
C MET A 1 69.62 -19.96 16.32
N LEU A 2 69.49 -19.41 17.50
CA LEU A 2 69.46 -18.01 17.88
C LEU A 2 68.12 -17.29 17.52
N GLY A 3 67.35 -16.68 18.40
CA GLY A 3 67.57 -16.46 19.84
C GLY A 3 66.48 -15.44 20.19
N ILE A 4 65.58 -15.72 21.16
CA ILE A 4 64.52 -14.81 21.69
C ILE A 4 65.24 -13.94 22.75
N PRO A 5 64.89 -12.66 22.86
CA PRO A 5 64.89 -11.98 24.14
C PRO A 5 63.49 -11.62 24.62
N SER A 6 63.19 -12.02 25.82
CA SER A 6 62.11 -11.60 26.71
C SER A 6 62.25 -10.14 27.11
N GLY A 7 61.12 -9.41 27.18
CA GLY A 7 61.18 -8.06 27.73
C GLY A 7 59.80 -7.40 27.98
N ARG A 8 59.28 -7.62 29.21
CA ARG A 8 58.53 -6.66 30.05
C ARG A 8 57.11 -6.18 29.64
N SER A 9 56.21 -6.62 30.46
CA SER A 9 54.89 -6.06 30.83
C SER A 9 54.84 -4.52 30.93
N GLY A 10 53.89 -3.92 30.23
CA GLY A 10 53.43 -2.57 30.45
C GLY A 10 51.97 -2.51 30.19
N ALA A 11 51.16 -2.44 31.26
CA ALA A 11 49.70 -2.23 31.17
C ALA A 11 49.41 -0.80 30.69
N PRO A 12 48.51 -0.60 29.72
CA PRO A 12 48.00 0.74 29.44
C PRO A 12 46.87 1.10 30.38
N SER A 13 47.03 2.31 30.92
CA SER A 13 46.11 3.04 31.80
C SER A 13 44.68 3.12 31.25
N LYS A 14 43.73 2.85 32.10
CA LYS A 14 42.28 3.18 31.93
C LYS A 14 42.11 4.68 31.74
N ARG A 15 41.84 5.14 30.52
CA ARG A 15 41.23 6.46 30.27
C ARG A 15 39.72 6.30 30.34
N GLY A 16 39.12 7.02 31.26
CA GLY A 16 37.68 7.00 31.53
C GLY A 16 36.87 7.47 30.34
N PHE A 17 35.86 6.72 29.97
CA PHE A 17 34.76 7.19 29.17
C PHE A 17 33.92 8.14 30.05
N SER A 18 33.87 9.40 29.68
CA SER A 18 32.96 10.37 30.27
C SER A 18 31.51 9.98 29.97
N HIS A 19 30.74 9.79 31.03
CA HIS A 19 29.28 9.67 30.96
C HIS A 19 28.69 10.95 30.39
N PHE A 20 27.97 10.86 29.27
CA PHE A 20 27.00 11.85 28.88
C PHE A 20 25.74 11.64 29.74
N PRO A 21 25.27 12.64 30.44
CA PRO A 21 24.03 12.54 31.21
C PRO A 21 22.86 12.59 30.24
N TYR A 22 22.03 11.53 30.25
CA TYR A 22 20.70 11.59 29.67
C TYR A 22 19.88 12.64 30.45
N LEU A 23 19.65 13.77 29.82
CA LEU A 23 18.67 14.74 30.32
C LEU A 23 17.28 14.13 30.12
N LEU A 24 16.68 13.67 31.22
CA LEU A 24 15.26 13.44 31.34
C LEU A 24 14.56 14.81 31.21
N ILE A 25 14.13 15.16 30.00
CA ILE A 25 13.21 16.29 29.82
C ILE A 25 11.83 15.81 30.23
N GLY A 26 11.40 16.29 31.39
CA GLY A 26 10.07 16.06 31.94
C GLY A 26 8.99 16.50 30.95
N ALA A 27 7.96 15.65 30.83
CA ALA A 27 6.76 15.94 30.08
C ALA A 27 5.96 17.06 30.77
N THR A 28 6.11 18.29 30.31
CA THR A 28 5.11 19.34 30.55
C THR A 28 5.09 20.32 29.37
N ALA A 29 3.90 20.64 28.94
CA ALA A 29 3.50 21.55 27.89
C ALA A 29 3.32 20.90 26.50
N ARG A 30 2.05 20.60 26.21
CA ARG A 30 1.56 20.49 24.83
C ARG A 30 1.77 21.84 24.14
N SER A 31 2.90 22.04 23.48
CA SER A 31 3.02 23.11 22.50
C SER A 31 2.13 22.73 21.32
N ALA A 32 1.11 23.53 21.05
CA ALA A 32 0.38 23.44 19.80
C ALA A 32 1.40 23.57 18.66
N SER A 33 1.51 22.58 17.81
CA SER A 33 2.33 22.63 16.60
C SER A 33 1.91 23.86 15.81
N PRO A 34 2.84 24.70 15.34
CA PRO A 34 2.51 25.86 14.50
C PRO A 34 1.90 25.47 13.15
N TYR A 35 1.99 24.18 12.79
CA TYR A 35 1.31 23.59 11.64
C TYR A 35 0.02 22.97 12.14
N GLY A 36 -1.13 23.48 11.69
CA GLY A 36 -2.46 22.95 12.00
C GLY A 36 -2.56 21.42 11.76
N ARG A 37 -3.67 20.79 12.16
CA ARG A 37 -3.88 19.34 11.95
C ARG A 37 -3.62 18.97 10.50
N THR A 38 -2.78 17.94 10.27
CA THR A 38 -2.42 17.42 8.94
C THR A 38 -3.61 16.79 8.23
N SER A 39 -3.54 16.55 6.91
CA SER A 39 -4.60 15.86 6.16
C SER A 39 -4.76 14.41 6.60
N ILE A 40 -3.65 13.74 6.96
CA ILE A 40 -3.69 12.38 7.56
C ILE A 40 -4.20 12.42 9.00
N ASP A 41 -3.84 13.43 9.81
CA ASP A 41 -4.45 13.58 11.14
C ASP A 41 -5.97 13.90 11.04
N ARG A 42 -6.46 14.27 9.87
CA ARG A 42 -7.88 14.49 9.59
C ARG A 42 -8.56 13.26 9.01
N MET A 43 -7.87 12.49 8.16
CA MET A 43 -8.31 11.18 7.65
C MET A 43 -7.98 10.02 8.60
N SER A 44 -6.91 10.17 9.38
CA SER A 44 -6.41 9.23 10.38
C SER A 44 -5.88 9.97 11.59
N PRO A 45 -6.67 10.77 12.31
CA PRO A 45 -6.31 10.99 13.70
C PRO A 45 -6.16 9.62 14.34
N VAL A 46 -5.54 9.53 15.51
CA VAL A 46 -5.92 8.47 16.45
C VAL A 46 -7.35 8.84 16.89
N ARG A 47 -8.31 8.61 15.98
CA ARG A 47 -9.73 8.80 16.29
C ARG A 47 -10.11 7.76 17.31
N PRO A 48 -11.03 8.07 18.21
CA PRO A 48 -11.72 7.06 18.97
C PRO A 48 -12.21 5.96 18.03
N LYS A 49 -12.26 4.76 18.54
CA LYS A 49 -12.86 3.62 17.85
C LYS A 49 -14.25 4.02 17.37
N VAL A 50 -14.59 3.67 16.14
CA VAL A 50 -15.93 3.88 15.59
C VAL A 50 -16.68 2.55 15.56
N ASP A 51 -17.98 2.59 15.71
CA ASP A 51 -18.85 1.43 15.50
C ASP A 51 -19.40 1.45 14.09
N VAL A 52 -19.44 0.29 13.43
CA VAL A 52 -19.99 0.16 12.07
C VAL A 52 -21.01 -0.95 12.05
N VAL A 53 -22.25 -0.58 11.74
CA VAL A 53 -23.36 -1.53 11.54
C VAL A 53 -23.55 -1.77 10.06
N GLY A 54 -23.48 -3.03 9.63
CA GLY A 54 -23.62 -3.35 8.21
C GLY A 54 -23.83 -4.84 7.95
N ARG A 55 -23.83 -5.23 6.68
CA ARG A 55 -23.92 -6.62 6.22
C ARG A 55 -22.54 -7.08 5.72
N ARG A 56 -22.08 -8.19 6.23
CA ARG A 56 -20.75 -8.71 5.90
C ARG A 56 -20.60 -9.01 4.40
N MET A 57 -21.59 -9.67 3.82
CA MET A 57 -21.61 -10.08 2.41
C MET A 57 -22.27 -9.01 1.53
N ASP A 58 -21.79 -7.78 1.63
CA ASP A 58 -22.23 -6.64 0.82
C ASP A 58 -21.00 -5.87 0.34
N GLY A 59 -20.91 -5.63 -0.96
CA GLY A 59 -19.73 -5.06 -1.60
C GLY A 59 -19.42 -3.63 -1.16
N GLU A 60 -20.45 -2.77 -0.97
CA GLU A 60 -20.24 -1.39 -0.50
C GLU A 60 -19.85 -1.35 0.98
N HIS A 61 -20.44 -2.22 1.79
CA HIS A 61 -20.06 -2.35 3.20
C HIS A 61 -18.65 -2.90 3.36
N TYR A 62 -18.22 -3.81 2.47
CA TYR A 62 -16.84 -4.27 2.38
C TYR A 62 -15.89 -3.11 2.04
N ARG A 63 -16.21 -2.27 1.05
CA ARG A 63 -15.39 -1.10 0.68
C ARG A 63 -15.15 -0.18 1.88
N LEU A 64 -16.17 0.04 2.71
CA LEU A 64 -16.03 0.85 3.92
C LEU A 64 -15.13 0.17 4.96
N ARG A 65 -15.28 -1.14 5.19
CA ARG A 65 -14.38 -1.90 6.09
C ARG A 65 -12.93 -1.86 5.62
N ASP A 66 -12.72 -2.09 4.31
CA ASP A 66 -11.39 -2.05 3.70
C ASP A 66 -10.75 -0.66 3.86
N PHE A 67 -11.50 0.39 3.60
CA PHE A 67 -11.04 1.77 3.81
C PHE A 67 -10.62 2.02 5.26
N LEU A 68 -11.45 1.67 6.24
CA LEU A 68 -11.13 1.84 7.67
C LEU A 68 -9.88 1.07 8.07
N THR A 69 -9.77 -0.18 7.61
CA THR A 69 -8.63 -1.05 7.90
C THR A 69 -7.34 -0.49 7.30
N ARG A 70 -7.37 -0.10 6.02
CA ARG A 70 -6.20 0.40 5.28
C ARG A 70 -5.76 1.79 5.72
N THR A 71 -6.65 2.58 6.29
CA THR A 71 -6.31 3.85 6.94
C THR A 71 -5.89 3.70 8.39
N ALA A 72 -5.80 2.45 8.88
CA ALA A 72 -5.52 2.11 10.28
C ALA A 72 -6.47 2.80 11.28
N GLN A 73 -7.73 3.04 10.86
CA GLN A 73 -8.79 3.56 11.73
C GLN A 73 -9.34 2.42 12.60
N PRO A 74 -9.26 2.49 13.93
CA PRO A 74 -9.88 1.51 14.80
C PRO A 74 -11.40 1.51 14.66
N TYR A 75 -11.99 0.34 14.42
CA TYR A 75 -13.45 0.19 14.35
C TYR A 75 -13.91 -1.14 14.97
N GLU A 76 -15.17 -1.21 15.35
CA GLU A 76 -15.89 -2.43 15.68
C GLU A 76 -16.99 -2.66 14.67
N TRP A 77 -17.04 -3.89 14.16
CA TRP A 77 -18.05 -4.31 13.21
C TRP A 77 -19.19 -5.02 13.93
N HIS A 78 -20.43 -4.59 13.63
CA HIS A 78 -21.66 -5.21 14.13
C HIS A 78 -22.48 -5.67 12.92
N GLU A 79 -22.76 -6.97 12.87
CA GLU A 79 -23.60 -7.53 11.80
C GLU A 79 -25.03 -7.06 11.93
N ALA A 80 -25.60 -6.52 10.88
CA ALA A 80 -26.97 -6.02 10.89
C ALA A 80 -27.98 -7.10 11.29
N GLY A 81 -28.85 -6.77 12.25
CA GLY A 81 -29.80 -7.70 12.85
C GLY A 81 -29.27 -8.49 14.04
N SER A 82 -28.02 -8.23 14.48
CA SER A 82 -27.53 -8.73 15.76
C SER A 82 -27.97 -7.83 16.92
N ALA A 83 -28.02 -8.38 18.12
CA ALA A 83 -28.37 -7.62 19.33
C ALA A 83 -27.41 -6.45 19.59
N GLU A 84 -26.11 -6.64 19.25
CA GLU A 84 -25.07 -5.62 19.36
C GLU A 84 -25.32 -4.48 18.36
N ALA A 85 -25.68 -4.80 17.11
CA ALA A 85 -26.04 -3.81 16.09
C ALA A 85 -27.27 -2.99 16.52
N ASP A 86 -28.31 -3.67 17.01
CA ASP A 86 -29.52 -3.00 17.48
C ASP A 86 -29.21 -2.06 18.65
N ALA A 87 -28.40 -2.47 19.60
CA ALA A 87 -27.97 -1.63 20.73
C ALA A 87 -27.21 -0.37 20.26
N VAL A 88 -26.32 -0.51 19.26
CA VAL A 88 -25.59 0.63 18.68
C VAL A 88 -26.56 1.61 18.02
N LEU A 89 -27.51 1.12 17.21
CA LEU A 89 -28.51 1.95 16.53
C LEU A 89 -29.45 2.66 17.52
N GLU A 90 -29.97 1.92 18.52
CA GLU A 90 -30.84 2.45 19.58
C GLU A 90 -30.16 3.55 20.39
N SER A 91 -28.84 3.39 20.68
CA SER A 91 -28.06 4.41 21.40
C SER A 91 -28.04 5.77 20.71
N ARG A 92 -28.35 5.80 19.42
CA ARG A 92 -28.41 6.99 18.56
C ARG A 92 -29.84 7.35 18.14
N GLY A 93 -30.84 6.63 18.62
CA GLY A 93 -32.26 6.84 18.29
C GLY A 93 -32.58 6.51 16.82
N LEU A 94 -31.79 5.63 16.19
CA LEU A 94 -31.97 5.23 14.79
C LEU A 94 -32.88 4.01 14.71
N VAL A 95 -33.93 4.12 13.89
CA VAL A 95 -34.90 3.05 13.63
C VAL A 95 -34.83 2.72 12.13
N ASP A 96 -34.47 1.50 11.79
CA ASP A 96 -34.35 0.98 10.42
C ASP A 96 -33.59 1.93 9.44
N PRO A 97 -32.36 2.36 9.80
CA PRO A 97 -31.62 3.28 8.95
C PRO A 97 -31.07 2.59 7.71
N ALA A 98 -30.79 3.38 6.67
CA ALA A 98 -30.02 2.88 5.51
C ALA A 98 -28.62 2.46 5.95
N LEU A 99 -28.21 1.24 5.60
CA LEU A 99 -26.90 0.68 5.91
C LEU A 99 -25.86 1.00 4.80
N PRO A 100 -24.55 1.00 5.16
CA PRO A 100 -24.00 0.83 6.49
C PRO A 100 -24.15 2.10 7.32
N VAL A 101 -24.18 1.96 8.64
CA VAL A 101 -24.13 3.09 9.58
C VAL A 101 -22.79 3.11 10.26
N LEU A 102 -22.06 4.23 10.17
CA LEU A 102 -20.83 4.45 10.95
C LEU A 102 -21.14 5.43 12.09
N VAL A 103 -20.87 5.03 13.31
CA VAL A 103 -21.12 5.80 14.54
C VAL A 103 -19.81 6.24 15.17
N GLU A 104 -19.57 7.54 15.24
CA GLU A 104 -18.43 8.08 15.98
C GLU A 104 -18.75 8.12 17.49
N GLN A 105 -17.79 7.76 18.35
CA GLN A 105 -18.01 7.66 19.79
C GLN A 105 -18.56 8.97 20.38
N ASP A 106 -17.90 10.09 20.11
CA ASP A 106 -18.27 11.44 20.58
C ASP A 106 -18.71 12.36 19.42
N GLY A 107 -19.22 11.77 18.34
CA GLY A 107 -19.55 12.47 17.11
C GLY A 107 -20.88 12.01 16.49
N PRO A 108 -21.11 12.37 15.22
CA PRO A 108 -22.32 12.02 14.51
C PRO A 108 -22.40 10.52 14.15
N ALA A 109 -23.63 10.09 13.82
CA ALA A 109 -23.86 8.85 13.09
C ALA A 109 -24.00 9.19 11.59
N HIS A 110 -23.26 8.45 10.76
CA HIS A 110 -23.28 8.57 9.30
C HIS A 110 -24.14 7.44 8.74
N ILE A 111 -25.32 7.75 8.25
CA ILE A 111 -26.30 6.79 7.71
C ILE A 111 -26.06 6.61 6.22
N GLY A 112 -26.06 5.36 5.74
CA GLY A 112 -25.69 5.04 4.36
C GLY A 112 -24.25 5.47 4.06
N ALA A 113 -23.33 5.20 5.00
CA ALA A 113 -21.95 5.67 4.93
C ALA A 113 -21.20 5.06 3.74
N THR A 114 -20.60 5.89 2.90
CA THR A 114 -19.68 5.49 1.83
C THR A 114 -18.25 5.96 2.16
N VAL A 115 -17.27 5.41 1.47
CA VAL A 115 -15.87 5.85 1.60
C VAL A 115 -15.75 7.35 1.37
N GLU A 116 -16.40 7.85 0.31
CA GLU A 116 -16.37 9.25 -0.09
C GLU A 116 -17.05 10.16 0.94
N SER A 117 -18.24 9.74 1.47
CA SER A 117 -18.96 10.51 2.48
C SER A 117 -18.17 10.61 3.79
N ILE A 118 -17.54 9.52 4.22
CA ILE A 118 -16.72 9.50 5.43
C ILE A 118 -15.42 10.30 5.22
N ALA A 119 -14.74 10.13 4.09
CA ALA A 119 -13.55 10.92 3.76
C ALA A 119 -13.87 12.42 3.73
N ALA A 120 -15.00 12.82 3.16
CA ALA A 120 -15.45 14.21 3.15
C ALA A 120 -15.77 14.73 4.57
N ALA A 121 -16.56 13.98 5.35
CA ALA A 121 -16.91 14.33 6.73
C ALA A 121 -15.67 14.48 7.62
N TRP A 122 -14.67 13.66 7.38
CA TRP A 122 -13.39 13.72 8.09
C TRP A 122 -12.42 14.77 7.53
N GLY A 123 -12.82 15.52 6.49
CA GLY A 123 -12.03 16.60 5.90
C GLY A 123 -10.82 16.10 5.10
N GLY A 124 -10.90 14.89 4.57
CA GLY A 124 -9.86 14.28 3.72
C GLY A 124 -9.87 14.78 2.28
N LEU A 125 -11.06 15.17 1.78
CA LEU A 125 -11.21 15.64 0.41
C LEU A 125 -11.00 17.17 0.34
N ARG A 126 -9.86 17.60 -0.20
CA ARG A 126 -9.48 19.02 -0.32
C ARG A 126 -8.87 19.30 -1.69
N PRO A 127 -9.07 20.52 -2.22
CA PRO A 127 -8.32 20.98 -3.38
C PRO A 127 -6.83 21.14 -3.03
N ALA A 128 -5.97 21.07 -4.05
CA ALA A 128 -4.57 21.37 -3.93
C ALA A 128 -4.35 22.79 -3.40
N ARG A 129 -3.39 22.96 -2.49
CA ARG A 129 -3.11 24.25 -1.85
C ARG A 129 -2.36 25.19 -2.77
N ARG A 130 -1.68 24.67 -3.78
CA ARG A 130 -0.86 25.43 -4.73
C ARG A 130 -1.25 25.06 -6.14
N ALA A 131 -1.11 26.00 -7.07
CA ALA A 131 -1.26 25.73 -8.50
C ALA A 131 -0.02 25.07 -9.11
N HIS A 132 1.16 25.29 -8.47
CA HIS A 132 2.44 24.76 -8.91
C HIS A 132 3.21 24.16 -7.73
N TYR A 133 3.92 23.05 -8.00
CA TYR A 133 4.80 22.32 -7.10
C TYR A 133 6.15 22.06 -7.76
N ASP A 134 7.22 22.07 -6.98
CA ASP A 134 8.54 21.64 -7.45
C ASP A 134 8.50 20.14 -7.81
N PHE A 135 7.76 19.37 -7.02
CA PHE A 135 7.67 17.93 -7.17
C PHE A 135 6.26 17.40 -6.92
N VAL A 136 5.73 16.64 -7.90
CA VAL A 136 4.45 15.92 -7.75
C VAL A 136 4.70 14.42 -7.84
N VAL A 137 4.16 13.69 -6.89
CA VAL A 137 4.23 12.23 -6.79
C VAL A 137 2.85 11.63 -7.09
N ILE A 138 2.79 10.75 -8.07
CA ILE A 138 1.58 9.99 -8.44
C ILE A 138 1.68 8.61 -7.83
N GLY A 139 0.88 8.36 -6.80
CA GLY A 139 0.86 7.12 -6.02
C GLY A 139 1.47 7.28 -4.63
N ALA A 140 0.68 6.97 -3.59
CA ALA A 140 1.05 7.03 -2.18
C ALA A 140 1.45 5.66 -1.60
N GLY A 141 1.99 4.77 -2.43
CA GLY A 141 2.65 3.54 -1.99
C GLY A 141 3.98 3.83 -1.28
N PRO A 142 4.71 2.80 -0.83
CA PRO A 142 5.98 2.98 -0.13
C PRO A 142 7.01 3.82 -0.87
N ALA A 143 7.10 3.71 -2.22
CA ALA A 143 8.01 4.51 -3.03
C ALA A 143 7.62 5.99 -3.03
N GLY A 144 6.33 6.30 -3.28
CA GLY A 144 5.86 7.68 -3.32
C GLY A 144 5.90 8.37 -1.96
N LEU A 145 5.51 7.68 -0.88
CA LEU A 145 5.60 8.24 0.47
C LEU A 145 7.04 8.50 0.89
N ALA A 146 7.98 7.61 0.56
CA ALA A 146 9.40 7.82 0.83
C ALA A 146 9.92 9.03 0.05
N ALA A 147 9.63 9.12 -1.26
CA ALA A 147 10.01 10.27 -2.08
C ALA A 147 9.47 11.58 -1.48
N ALA A 148 8.22 11.61 -1.04
CA ALA A 148 7.61 12.78 -0.42
C ALA A 148 8.28 13.18 0.91
N VAL A 149 8.63 12.20 1.75
CA VAL A 149 9.34 12.45 3.02
C VAL A 149 10.66 13.16 2.74
N TYR A 150 11.48 12.59 1.84
CA TYR A 150 12.82 13.14 1.57
C TYR A 150 12.73 14.47 0.82
N ALA A 151 11.94 14.59 -0.22
CA ALA A 151 11.78 15.82 -0.98
C ALA A 151 11.28 16.99 -0.11
N ALA A 152 10.26 16.76 0.70
CA ALA A 152 9.73 17.79 1.59
C ALA A 152 10.69 18.11 2.75
N SER A 153 11.45 17.12 3.26
CA SER A 153 12.46 17.38 4.30
C SER A 153 13.59 18.26 3.81
N ASP A 154 13.88 18.20 2.51
CA ASP A 154 14.92 18.98 1.85
C ASP A 154 14.38 20.32 1.27
N GLY A 155 13.12 20.67 1.56
CA GLY A 155 12.53 21.98 1.30
C GLY A 155 11.68 22.10 0.04
N LEU A 156 11.53 21.01 -0.77
CA LEU A 156 10.72 21.05 -1.98
C LEU A 156 9.23 21.18 -1.68
N SER A 157 8.54 22.05 -2.40
CA SER A 157 7.08 22.06 -2.42
C SER A 157 6.60 20.77 -3.08
N THR A 158 6.08 19.85 -2.26
CA THR A 158 5.78 18.48 -2.67
C THR A 158 4.30 18.17 -2.53
N LEU A 159 3.68 17.62 -3.59
CA LEU A 159 2.32 17.09 -3.61
C LEU A 159 2.34 15.60 -3.89
N VAL A 160 1.60 14.82 -3.13
CA VAL A 160 1.31 13.41 -3.43
C VAL A 160 -0.17 13.26 -3.78
N CYS A 161 -0.45 12.69 -4.94
CA CYS A 161 -1.82 12.34 -5.36
C CYS A 161 -1.97 10.81 -5.41
N ASP A 162 -3.03 10.29 -4.81
CA ASP A 162 -3.40 8.89 -4.95
C ASP A 162 -4.91 8.75 -5.14
N ARG A 163 -5.32 7.91 -6.09
CA ARG A 163 -6.74 7.58 -6.35
C ARG A 163 -7.41 6.80 -5.21
N ASP A 164 -6.60 6.28 -4.30
CA ASP A 164 -7.00 5.43 -3.18
C ASP A 164 -6.39 5.99 -1.87
N VAL A 165 -6.32 5.19 -0.83
CA VAL A 165 -5.74 5.53 0.45
C VAL A 165 -4.22 5.28 0.49
N PRO A 166 -3.48 5.89 1.45
CA PRO A 166 -2.03 5.70 1.55
C PRO A 166 -1.61 4.25 1.73
N GLY A 167 -0.44 3.92 1.21
CA GLY A 167 0.23 2.64 1.39
C GLY A 167 0.14 1.70 0.20
N GLY A 168 -0.74 1.98 -0.79
CA GLY A 168 -0.91 1.13 -1.96
C GLY A 168 -1.15 -0.33 -1.56
N GLN A 169 -0.58 -1.28 -2.30
CA GLN A 169 -0.74 -2.70 -1.98
C GLN A 169 -0.11 -3.13 -0.64
N ALA A 170 0.87 -2.39 -0.11
CA ALA A 170 1.46 -2.72 1.17
C ALA A 170 0.45 -2.59 2.32
N SER A 171 -0.55 -1.69 2.21
CA SER A 171 -1.58 -1.49 3.24
C SER A 171 -2.50 -2.71 3.46
N TYR A 172 -2.59 -3.61 2.49
CA TYR A 172 -3.31 -4.89 2.63
C TYR A 172 -2.56 -5.93 3.47
N THR A 173 -1.25 -5.74 3.68
CA THR A 173 -0.42 -6.70 4.40
C THR A 173 -0.68 -6.61 5.90
N SER A 174 -1.10 -7.70 6.52
CA SER A 174 -1.37 -7.76 7.95
C SER A 174 -0.13 -7.53 8.81
N MET A 175 1.01 -8.10 8.38
CA MET A 175 2.30 -7.99 9.07
C MET A 175 3.45 -8.03 8.07
N ILE A 176 4.29 -7.02 8.07
CA ILE A 176 5.55 -6.94 7.33
C ILE A 176 6.67 -7.25 8.32
N GLU A 177 7.15 -8.50 8.34
CA GLU A 177 8.14 -8.98 9.33
C GLU A 177 9.59 -8.72 8.90
N ASN A 178 9.82 -8.43 7.63
CA ASN A 178 11.16 -8.26 7.04
C ASN A 178 11.45 -6.83 6.58
N PHE A 179 10.77 -5.83 7.13
CA PHE A 179 11.12 -4.44 6.92
C PHE A 179 12.13 -3.99 7.98
N PHE A 180 13.25 -3.44 7.52
CA PHE A 180 14.35 -3.03 8.39
C PHE A 180 13.91 -2.02 9.46
N GLY A 181 14.32 -2.26 10.71
CA GLY A 181 14.00 -1.39 11.86
C GLY A 181 12.76 -1.81 12.66
N PHE A 182 12.04 -2.86 12.24
CA PHE A 182 10.87 -3.39 12.94
C PHE A 182 11.06 -4.86 13.31
N PRO A 183 11.75 -5.16 14.43
CA PRO A 183 12.08 -6.53 14.82
C PRO A 183 10.87 -7.42 15.06
N ASP A 184 9.76 -6.82 15.51
CA ASP A 184 8.49 -7.51 15.76
C ASP A 184 7.51 -7.40 14.56
N GLY A 185 8.00 -6.86 13.43
CA GLY A 185 7.17 -6.54 12.26
C GLY A 185 6.31 -5.29 12.47
N ILE A 186 5.61 -4.89 11.39
CA ILE A 186 4.64 -3.79 11.40
C ILE A 186 3.51 -4.07 10.42
N GLY A 187 2.27 -3.72 10.77
CA GLY A 187 1.15 -3.77 9.83
C GLY A 187 1.35 -2.78 8.68
N GLY A 188 1.02 -3.21 7.45
CA GLY A 188 1.24 -2.37 6.27
C GLY A 188 0.45 -1.06 6.28
N ALA A 189 -0.78 -1.07 6.78
CA ALA A 189 -1.59 0.13 6.97
C ALA A 189 -0.97 1.10 8.00
N GLU A 190 -0.44 0.57 9.11
CA GLU A 190 0.22 1.38 10.12
C GLU A 190 1.53 1.99 9.61
N LEU A 191 2.32 1.23 8.85
CA LEU A 191 3.52 1.75 8.19
C LEU A 191 3.17 2.92 7.25
N ALA A 192 2.13 2.76 6.43
CA ALA A 192 1.66 3.79 5.52
C ALA A 192 1.19 5.05 6.27
N ARG A 193 0.43 4.88 7.35
CA ARG A 193 -0.03 5.97 8.21
C ARG A 193 1.14 6.74 8.83
N LEU A 194 2.15 6.03 9.33
CA LEU A 194 3.35 6.66 9.91
C LEU A 194 4.16 7.42 8.84
N ALA A 195 4.36 6.82 7.66
CA ALA A 195 5.09 7.46 6.56
C ALA A 195 4.37 8.71 6.03
N GLY A 196 3.05 8.65 5.87
CA GLY A 196 2.25 9.80 5.47
C GLY A 196 2.33 10.95 6.48
N ARG A 197 2.17 10.68 7.79
CA ARG A 197 2.35 11.67 8.84
C ARG A 197 3.76 12.28 8.84
N GLN A 198 4.76 11.45 8.54
CA GLN A 198 6.14 11.92 8.43
C GLN A 198 6.30 12.90 7.26
N ALA A 199 5.76 12.58 6.08
CA ALA A 199 5.79 13.45 4.91
C ALA A 199 5.09 14.80 5.19
N GLU A 200 3.89 14.77 5.78
CA GLU A 200 3.14 15.98 6.13
C GLU A 200 3.84 16.83 7.19
N ARG A 201 4.52 16.21 8.16
CA ARG A 201 5.32 16.93 9.15
C ARG A 201 6.43 17.76 8.51
N PHE A 202 6.98 17.30 7.40
CA PHE A 202 7.98 18.05 6.62
C PHE A 202 7.35 19.03 5.61
N GLY A 203 6.02 19.06 5.50
CA GLY A 203 5.31 20.02 4.66
C GLY A 203 4.79 19.48 3.33
N ALA A 204 4.98 18.20 3.04
CA ALA A 204 4.32 17.60 1.89
C ALA A 204 2.80 17.70 1.99
N GLU A 205 2.15 17.92 0.86
CA GLU A 205 0.70 17.87 0.75
C GLU A 205 0.28 16.50 0.23
N LEU A 206 -0.68 15.87 0.91
CA LEU A 206 -1.19 14.56 0.53
C LEU A 206 -2.65 14.69 0.13
N MET A 207 -2.98 14.26 -1.10
CA MET A 207 -4.32 14.20 -1.65
C MET A 207 -4.69 12.75 -1.92
N PHE A 208 -5.63 12.22 -1.16
CA PHE A 208 -6.13 10.85 -1.30
C PHE A 208 -7.53 10.84 -1.92
N LEU A 209 -7.92 9.70 -2.48
CA LEU A 209 -9.14 9.58 -3.27
C LEU A 209 -9.17 10.63 -4.40
N ARG A 210 -8.00 10.94 -4.96
CA ARG A 210 -7.76 11.90 -6.04
C ARG A 210 -6.72 11.35 -7.00
N GLY A 211 -7.20 10.82 -8.11
CA GLY A 211 -6.35 10.27 -9.17
C GLY A 211 -5.91 11.32 -10.17
N VAL A 212 -4.75 11.11 -10.77
CA VAL A 212 -4.33 11.83 -11.98
C VAL A 212 -4.93 11.11 -13.18
N ARG A 213 -5.77 11.80 -13.96
CA ARG A 213 -6.42 11.25 -15.16
C ARG A 213 -5.60 11.42 -16.42
N GLY A 214 -4.69 12.37 -16.43
CA GLY A 214 -3.86 12.67 -17.58
C GLY A 214 -2.84 13.74 -17.26
N SER A 215 -1.92 13.92 -18.20
CA SER A 215 -0.90 14.96 -18.15
C SER A 215 -0.77 15.66 -19.48
N ARG A 216 -0.23 16.87 -19.47
CA ARG A 216 0.21 17.59 -20.66
C ARG A 216 1.67 18.00 -20.47
N MET A 217 2.53 17.50 -21.36
CA MET A 217 3.96 17.78 -21.39
C MET A 217 4.28 18.50 -22.72
N ASN A 218 4.38 19.83 -22.70
CA ASN A 218 4.61 20.62 -23.91
C ASN A 218 6.08 20.62 -24.38
N GLY A 219 7.00 20.27 -23.50
CA GLY A 219 8.44 20.17 -23.75
C GLY A 219 9.16 19.68 -22.51
N HIS A 220 10.49 19.60 -22.57
CA HIS A 220 11.28 19.15 -21.42
C HIS A 220 11.70 20.29 -20.49
N GLU A 221 11.54 21.54 -20.89
CA GLU A 221 11.85 22.74 -20.08
C GLU A 221 10.62 23.33 -19.39
N GLU A 222 9.42 22.94 -19.85
CA GLU A 222 8.15 23.45 -19.31
C GLU A 222 7.62 22.55 -18.18
N PRO A 223 6.92 23.14 -17.20
CA PRO A 223 6.24 22.36 -16.17
C PRO A 223 5.22 21.40 -16.77
N VAL A 224 5.09 20.23 -16.16
CA VAL A 224 4.08 19.23 -16.51
C VAL A 224 2.75 19.66 -15.90
N GLU A 225 1.69 19.77 -16.72
CA GLU A 225 0.34 19.94 -16.24
C GLU A 225 -0.29 18.58 -15.97
N LEU A 226 -0.82 18.39 -14.75
CA LEU A 226 -1.50 17.17 -14.30
C LEU A 226 -2.97 17.46 -14.07
N MET A 227 -3.85 16.72 -14.75
CA MET A 227 -5.29 16.83 -14.63
C MET A 227 -5.80 15.83 -13.59
N LEU A 228 -6.48 16.31 -12.57
CA LEU A 228 -7.06 15.49 -11.50
C LEU A 228 -8.47 15.01 -11.86
N ASP A 229 -8.94 13.98 -11.17
CA ASP A 229 -10.24 13.36 -11.42
C ASP A 229 -11.43 14.20 -10.93
N ASP A 230 -11.20 15.22 -10.10
CA ASP A 230 -12.21 16.22 -9.70
C ASP A 230 -12.34 17.39 -10.71
N GLY A 231 -11.58 17.33 -11.80
CA GLY A 231 -11.56 18.36 -12.85
C GLY A 231 -10.61 19.51 -12.59
N SER A 232 -9.93 19.56 -11.44
CA SER A 232 -8.87 20.53 -11.18
C SER A 232 -7.56 20.13 -11.87
N ALA A 233 -6.61 21.06 -11.95
CA ALA A 233 -5.28 20.81 -12.48
C ALA A 233 -4.22 21.46 -11.60
N VAL A 234 -3.03 20.84 -11.59
CA VAL A 234 -1.82 21.37 -10.97
C VAL A 234 -0.67 21.26 -11.94
N THR A 235 0.36 22.09 -11.78
CA THR A 235 1.60 21.99 -12.54
C THR A 235 2.76 21.53 -11.66
N ALA A 236 3.72 20.84 -12.25
CA ALA A 236 4.91 20.32 -11.59
C ALA A 236 6.18 20.58 -12.40
N SER A 237 7.27 20.98 -11.74
CA SER A 237 8.59 21.03 -12.39
C SER A 237 9.12 19.61 -12.65
N VAL A 238 8.91 18.68 -11.72
CA VAL A 238 9.32 17.28 -11.77
C VAL A 238 8.19 16.38 -11.29
N VAL A 239 8.04 15.23 -11.94
CA VAL A 239 6.99 14.24 -11.60
C VAL A 239 7.60 12.88 -11.30
N LEU A 240 7.11 12.22 -10.27
CA LEU A 240 7.37 10.80 -10.00
C LEU A 240 6.11 9.98 -10.27
N ALA A 241 6.18 9.03 -11.18
CA ALA A 241 5.20 7.99 -11.36
C ALA A 241 5.53 6.79 -10.45
N ALA A 242 4.77 6.62 -9.40
CA ALA A 242 4.86 5.50 -8.46
C ALA A 242 3.50 4.78 -8.25
N PRO A 243 2.70 4.54 -9.32
CA PRO A 243 1.34 4.00 -9.21
C PRO A 243 1.33 2.52 -8.79
N GLY A 244 2.49 1.86 -8.73
CA GLY A 244 2.63 0.47 -8.31
C GLY A 244 2.00 -0.51 -9.30
N MET A 245 1.29 -1.49 -8.76
CA MET A 245 0.69 -2.61 -9.48
C MET A 245 -0.82 -2.59 -9.29
N GLU A 246 -1.56 -3.07 -10.31
CA GLU A 246 -2.97 -3.46 -10.16
C GLU A 246 -3.08 -4.97 -9.95
N TRP A 247 -4.14 -5.39 -9.27
CA TRP A 247 -4.39 -6.82 -9.09
C TRP A 247 -4.63 -7.49 -10.45
N ARG A 248 -3.91 -8.58 -10.70
CA ARG A 248 -4.21 -9.44 -11.84
C ARG A 248 -5.61 -9.99 -11.66
N ARG A 249 -6.46 -9.84 -12.67
CA ARG A 249 -7.80 -10.41 -12.65
C ARG A 249 -7.72 -11.92 -12.85
N LEU A 250 -8.50 -12.67 -12.07
CA LEU A 250 -8.67 -14.09 -12.26
C LEU A 250 -9.77 -14.30 -13.32
N ASP A 251 -9.44 -15.07 -14.34
CA ASP A 251 -10.36 -15.42 -15.44
C ASP A 251 -11.17 -16.67 -15.05
N VAL A 252 -12.14 -16.46 -14.15
CA VAL A 252 -13.13 -17.45 -13.71
C VAL A 252 -14.47 -16.75 -13.64
N ASP A 253 -15.50 -17.36 -14.22
CA ASP A 253 -16.84 -16.77 -14.26
C ASP A 253 -17.37 -16.49 -12.85
N GLY A 254 -18.07 -15.36 -12.72
CA GLY A 254 -18.65 -14.91 -11.45
C GLY A 254 -17.70 -14.22 -10.47
N VAL A 255 -16.39 -14.15 -10.74
CA VAL A 255 -15.43 -13.46 -9.84
C VAL A 255 -15.83 -12.01 -9.60
N ASN A 256 -16.19 -11.28 -10.66
CA ASN A 256 -16.54 -9.88 -10.54
C ASN A 256 -17.87 -9.66 -9.82
N ASP A 257 -18.84 -10.54 -10.01
CA ASP A 257 -20.16 -10.45 -9.39
C ASP A 257 -20.11 -10.76 -7.88
N LEU A 258 -19.14 -11.59 -7.47
CA LEU A 258 -18.95 -12.00 -6.08
C LEU A 258 -17.90 -11.17 -5.34
N LEU A 259 -17.35 -10.11 -5.95
CA LEU A 259 -16.43 -9.20 -5.26
C LEU A 259 -17.12 -8.49 -4.08
N GLY A 260 -16.57 -8.66 -2.87
CA GLY A 260 -17.20 -8.19 -1.63
C GLY A 260 -18.29 -9.10 -1.10
N HIS A 261 -18.71 -10.10 -1.87
CA HIS A 261 -19.74 -11.09 -1.54
C HIS A 261 -19.14 -12.50 -1.28
N GLY A 262 -17.93 -12.52 -0.69
CA GLY A 262 -17.18 -13.75 -0.39
C GLY A 262 -15.95 -13.95 -1.29
N VAL A 263 -15.75 -13.12 -2.33
CA VAL A 263 -14.53 -13.10 -3.14
C VAL A 263 -13.81 -11.77 -2.94
N TYR A 264 -12.50 -11.82 -2.69
CA TYR A 264 -11.68 -10.65 -2.36
C TYR A 264 -10.32 -10.72 -3.04
N TYR A 265 -9.77 -9.57 -3.46
CA TYR A 265 -8.38 -9.46 -3.89
C TYR A 265 -7.50 -9.06 -2.70
N GLY A 266 -6.34 -9.72 -2.57
CA GLY A 266 -5.47 -9.55 -1.41
C GLY A 266 -6.03 -10.22 -0.15
N ALA A 267 -5.45 -9.93 1.01
CA ALA A 267 -5.88 -10.49 2.29
C ALA A 267 -5.69 -9.50 3.43
N GLY A 268 -6.61 -8.57 3.54
CA GLY A 268 -6.62 -7.56 4.58
C GLY A 268 -6.96 -8.09 5.98
N ARG A 269 -6.56 -7.35 6.99
CA ARG A 269 -6.86 -7.68 8.40
C ARG A 269 -8.36 -7.67 8.69
N SER A 270 -9.14 -6.81 8.02
CA SER A 270 -10.59 -6.73 8.18
C SER A 270 -11.27 -8.05 7.91
N GLU A 271 -10.87 -8.72 6.83
CA GLU A 271 -11.50 -9.96 6.40
C GLU A 271 -11.06 -11.15 7.27
N ALA A 272 -9.82 -11.16 7.76
CA ALA A 272 -9.38 -12.21 8.68
C ALA A 272 -10.23 -12.24 9.97
N ALA A 273 -10.54 -11.09 10.55
CA ALA A 273 -11.41 -11.00 11.72
C ALA A 273 -12.85 -11.47 11.42
N GLN A 274 -13.34 -11.20 10.19
CA GLN A 274 -14.67 -11.62 9.76
C GLN A 274 -14.75 -13.11 9.39
N CYS A 275 -13.60 -13.78 9.17
CA CYS A 275 -13.52 -15.20 8.85
C CYS A 275 -13.34 -16.11 10.06
N ALA A 276 -13.55 -15.61 11.29
CA ALA A 276 -13.42 -16.41 12.50
C ALA A 276 -14.32 -17.67 12.47
N GLY A 277 -13.73 -18.84 12.68
CA GLY A 277 -14.42 -20.13 12.65
C GLY A 277 -14.92 -20.59 11.28
N GLN A 278 -14.50 -19.96 10.19
CA GLN A 278 -14.95 -20.23 8.82
C GLN A 278 -13.91 -21.01 8.01
N SER A 279 -14.36 -21.53 6.85
CA SER A 279 -13.52 -22.17 5.85
C SER A 279 -13.17 -21.17 4.75
N VAL A 280 -11.88 -20.88 4.57
CA VAL A 280 -11.41 -19.94 3.57
C VAL A 280 -10.47 -20.59 2.56
N VAL A 281 -10.49 -20.08 1.33
CA VAL A 281 -9.55 -20.45 0.27
C VAL A 281 -8.67 -19.27 -0.07
N VAL A 282 -7.36 -19.50 -0.15
CA VAL A 282 -6.38 -18.54 -0.64
C VAL A 282 -5.76 -19.05 -1.93
N VAL A 283 -5.87 -18.28 -3.00
CA VAL A 283 -5.29 -18.61 -4.31
C VAL A 283 -4.00 -17.81 -4.51
N GLY A 284 -2.87 -18.50 -4.63
CA GLY A 284 -1.57 -17.86 -4.87
C GLY A 284 -0.42 -18.57 -4.15
N ALA A 285 0.83 -18.20 -4.50
CA ALA A 285 2.05 -18.83 -3.98
C ALA A 285 3.17 -17.82 -3.62
N GLY A 286 2.92 -16.52 -3.68
CA GLY A 286 3.88 -15.49 -3.29
C GLY A 286 3.85 -15.19 -1.79
N ASN A 287 4.72 -14.27 -1.34
CA ASN A 287 4.77 -13.85 0.06
C ASN A 287 3.42 -13.31 0.57
N SER A 288 2.69 -12.56 -0.26
CA SER A 288 1.36 -12.05 0.11
C SER A 288 0.38 -13.18 0.40
N ALA A 289 0.38 -14.25 -0.43
CA ALA A 289 -0.44 -15.43 -0.19
C ALA A 289 -0.04 -16.14 1.11
N GLY A 290 1.26 -16.32 1.34
CA GLY A 290 1.77 -16.96 2.57
C GLY A 290 1.43 -16.19 3.83
N GLN A 291 1.57 -14.88 3.83
CA GLN A 291 1.17 -14.02 4.94
C GLN A 291 -0.34 -14.06 5.20
N ALA A 292 -1.14 -14.06 4.11
CA ALA A 292 -2.59 -14.19 4.18
C ALA A 292 -3.01 -15.50 4.84
N VAL A 293 -2.49 -16.62 4.34
CA VAL A 293 -2.80 -17.97 4.84
C VAL A 293 -2.51 -18.08 6.34
N LEU A 294 -1.33 -17.61 6.78
CA LEU A 294 -0.97 -17.61 8.19
C LEU A 294 -1.85 -16.69 9.04
N ASN A 295 -2.22 -15.52 8.50
CA ASN A 295 -3.13 -14.60 9.19
C ASN A 295 -4.53 -15.21 9.37
N PHE A 296 -5.07 -15.84 8.33
CA PHE A 296 -6.36 -16.53 8.40
C PHE A 296 -6.32 -17.75 9.32
N ALA A 297 -5.24 -18.54 9.28
CA ALA A 297 -5.12 -19.74 10.12
C ALA A 297 -5.14 -19.45 11.64
N ASN A 298 -4.86 -18.22 12.05
CA ASN A 298 -4.99 -17.81 13.44
C ASN A 298 -6.45 -17.63 13.91
N GLN A 299 -7.42 -17.56 12.98
CA GLN A 299 -8.82 -17.21 13.26
C GLN A 299 -9.82 -18.16 12.60
N ALA A 300 -9.56 -18.60 11.36
CA ALA A 300 -10.42 -19.48 10.59
C ALA A 300 -10.43 -20.92 11.14
N ALA A 301 -11.50 -21.65 10.86
CA ALA A 301 -11.59 -23.08 11.15
C ALA A 301 -10.72 -23.93 10.23
N ARG A 302 -10.57 -23.51 8.99
CA ARG A 302 -9.74 -24.19 7.95
C ARG A 302 -9.30 -23.19 6.89
N VAL A 303 -8.05 -23.31 6.46
CA VAL A 303 -7.49 -22.56 5.33
C VAL A 303 -7.02 -23.52 4.25
N THR A 304 -7.56 -23.39 3.04
CA THR A 304 -7.12 -24.14 1.85
C THR A 304 -6.28 -23.21 0.99
N MET A 305 -5.05 -23.60 0.68
CA MET A 305 -4.16 -22.84 -0.19
C MET A 305 -4.03 -23.50 -1.54
N LEU A 306 -4.47 -22.82 -2.61
CA LEU A 306 -4.37 -23.31 -3.99
C LEU A 306 -3.14 -22.71 -4.67
N VAL A 307 -2.22 -23.57 -5.10
CA VAL A 307 -0.93 -23.20 -5.67
C VAL A 307 -0.82 -23.81 -7.07
N ARG A 308 -0.73 -22.97 -8.10
CA ARG A 308 -0.57 -23.42 -9.49
C ARG A 308 0.78 -24.12 -9.75
N GLY A 309 1.79 -23.80 -8.98
CA GLY A 309 3.14 -24.39 -9.09
C GLY A 309 3.29 -25.71 -8.37
N ASP A 310 4.42 -26.35 -8.60
CA ASP A 310 4.84 -27.64 -8.04
C ASP A 310 5.37 -27.53 -6.59
N ARG A 311 5.62 -26.31 -6.08
CA ARG A 311 6.15 -26.04 -4.73
C ARG A 311 5.94 -24.60 -4.30
N LEU A 312 5.92 -24.35 -2.98
CA LEU A 312 5.80 -23.00 -2.38
C LEU A 312 7.09 -22.19 -2.53
N GLY A 313 8.24 -22.78 -2.27
CA GLY A 313 9.53 -22.07 -2.18
C GLY A 313 10.05 -21.44 -3.47
N LYS A 314 9.30 -21.51 -4.57
CA LYS A 314 9.68 -20.89 -5.85
C LYS A 314 9.60 -19.37 -5.81
N THR A 315 8.63 -18.82 -5.08
CA THR A 315 8.34 -17.37 -5.00
C THR A 315 8.08 -16.87 -3.58
N MET A 316 8.05 -17.77 -2.59
CA MET A 316 7.76 -17.47 -1.19
C MET A 316 9.05 -17.54 -0.36
N SER A 317 9.18 -16.66 0.63
CA SER A 317 10.29 -16.66 1.58
C SER A 317 10.30 -17.92 2.44
N ALA A 318 11.49 -18.46 2.72
CA ALA A 318 11.66 -19.74 3.41
C ALA A 318 10.93 -19.80 4.77
N TYR A 319 10.99 -18.74 5.56
CA TYR A 319 10.32 -18.69 6.87
C TYR A 319 8.79 -18.81 6.78
N LEU A 320 8.17 -18.34 5.69
CA LEU A 320 6.73 -18.51 5.46
C LEU A 320 6.42 -19.95 5.06
N VAL A 321 7.23 -20.53 4.17
CA VAL A 321 7.08 -21.93 3.74
C VAL A 321 7.13 -22.85 4.95
N GLU A 322 8.16 -22.73 5.80
CA GLU A 322 8.31 -23.54 6.99
C GLU A 322 7.09 -23.45 7.94
N ARG A 323 6.59 -22.22 8.17
CA ARG A 323 5.41 -22.01 9.04
C ARG A 323 4.13 -22.60 8.44
N ILE A 324 3.95 -22.52 7.12
CA ILE A 324 2.77 -23.04 6.43
C ILE A 324 2.77 -24.57 6.45
N GLU A 325 3.89 -25.20 6.11
CA GLU A 325 4.01 -26.66 6.04
C GLU A 325 3.79 -27.34 7.41
N HIS A 326 4.06 -26.64 8.51
CA HIS A 326 3.87 -27.16 9.87
C HIS A 326 2.54 -26.73 10.51
N HIS A 327 1.69 -25.97 9.81
CA HIS A 327 0.46 -25.44 10.43
C HIS A 327 -0.73 -26.39 10.28
N PRO A 328 -1.36 -26.87 11.38
CA PRO A 328 -2.37 -27.94 11.32
C PRO A 328 -3.69 -27.55 10.64
N LEU A 329 -3.99 -26.24 10.53
CA LEU A 329 -5.23 -25.75 9.91
C LEU A 329 -5.05 -25.39 8.44
N ILE A 330 -3.84 -25.49 7.88
CA ILE A 330 -3.54 -25.13 6.50
C ILE A 330 -3.42 -26.39 5.65
N ASP A 331 -4.22 -26.46 4.59
CA ASP A 331 -4.26 -27.52 3.59
C ASP A 331 -3.73 -26.98 2.26
N VAL A 332 -2.53 -27.41 1.86
CA VAL A 332 -1.86 -26.89 0.65
C VAL A 332 -2.08 -27.84 -0.52
N HIS A 333 -2.68 -27.35 -1.58
CA HIS A 333 -2.90 -28.06 -2.84
C HIS A 333 -1.95 -27.50 -3.91
N LEU A 334 -0.89 -28.22 -4.21
CA LEU A 334 0.06 -27.90 -5.28
C LEU A 334 -0.51 -28.29 -6.64
N GLU A 335 0.01 -27.66 -7.72
CA GLU A 335 -0.41 -27.88 -9.11
C GLU A 335 -1.93 -27.76 -9.30
N THR A 336 -2.59 -26.93 -8.49
CA THR A 336 -4.05 -26.83 -8.39
C THR A 336 -4.52 -25.42 -8.71
N GLN A 337 -5.62 -25.31 -9.45
CA GLN A 337 -6.22 -24.03 -9.85
C GLN A 337 -7.70 -23.98 -9.48
N LEU A 338 -8.17 -22.80 -9.10
CA LEU A 338 -9.60 -22.50 -8.96
C LEU A 338 -10.24 -22.48 -10.35
N THR A 339 -11.33 -23.24 -10.54
CA THR A 339 -11.99 -23.37 -11.83
C THR A 339 -13.41 -22.83 -11.85
N GLU A 340 -14.13 -22.89 -10.72
CA GLU A 340 -15.52 -22.41 -10.63
C GLU A 340 -15.83 -21.81 -9.27
N LEU A 341 -16.75 -20.84 -9.25
CA LEU A 341 -17.35 -20.26 -8.07
C LEU A 341 -18.84 -20.61 -8.05
N HIS A 342 -19.34 -21.05 -6.90
CA HIS A 342 -20.74 -21.39 -6.72
C HIS A 342 -21.38 -20.41 -5.73
N ALA A 343 -22.39 -19.67 -6.21
CA ALA A 343 -23.13 -18.73 -5.41
C ALA A 343 -24.41 -19.36 -4.81
N ARG A 344 -24.84 -18.83 -3.66
CA ARG A 344 -26.17 -19.01 -3.11
C ARG A 344 -26.79 -17.64 -2.88
N GLY A 345 -27.77 -17.25 -3.71
CA GLY A 345 -28.18 -15.86 -3.81
C GLY A 345 -27.02 -15.01 -4.31
N ASP A 346 -26.74 -13.91 -3.66
CA ASP A 346 -25.69 -12.98 -4.05
C ASP A 346 -24.33 -13.25 -3.37
N SER A 347 -24.20 -14.36 -2.65
CA SER A 347 -22.99 -14.65 -1.86
C SER A 347 -22.34 -15.97 -2.26
N LEU A 348 -21.02 -16.05 -2.12
CA LEU A 348 -20.24 -17.28 -2.32
C LEU A 348 -20.70 -18.38 -1.35
N ALA A 349 -20.80 -19.61 -1.86
CA ALA A 349 -21.16 -20.79 -1.06
C ALA A 349 -20.20 -21.97 -1.21
N ALA A 350 -19.56 -22.12 -2.38
CA ALA A 350 -18.60 -23.18 -2.63
C ALA A 350 -17.66 -22.80 -3.77
N VAL A 351 -16.57 -23.52 -3.89
CA VAL A 351 -15.62 -23.44 -5.02
C VAL A 351 -15.34 -24.80 -5.59
N THR A 352 -15.06 -24.86 -6.89
CA THR A 352 -14.45 -26.03 -7.53
C THR A 352 -13.01 -25.68 -7.90
N PHE A 353 -12.09 -26.59 -7.61
CA PHE A 353 -10.71 -26.50 -8.04
C PHE A 353 -10.23 -27.82 -8.63
N ALA A 354 -9.28 -27.77 -9.54
CA ALA A 354 -8.76 -28.92 -10.25
C ALA A 354 -7.24 -28.97 -10.22
N ASP A 355 -6.68 -30.18 -10.09
CA ASP A 355 -5.26 -30.45 -10.21
C ASP A 355 -4.80 -30.57 -11.68
N ALA A 356 -3.49 -30.67 -11.89
CA ALA A 356 -2.88 -30.82 -13.22
C ALA A 356 -3.31 -32.13 -13.96
N ALA A 357 -3.77 -33.14 -13.23
CA ALA A 357 -4.31 -34.38 -13.80
C ALA A 357 -5.80 -34.26 -14.19
N GLY A 358 -6.42 -33.12 -13.95
CA GLY A 358 -7.83 -32.86 -14.23
C GLY A 358 -8.81 -33.43 -13.19
N LYS A 359 -8.30 -33.89 -12.04
CA LYS A 359 -9.15 -34.29 -10.92
C LYS A 359 -9.69 -33.04 -10.26
N SER A 360 -11.00 -32.90 -10.23
CA SER A 360 -11.67 -31.76 -9.60
C SER A 360 -12.28 -32.13 -8.25
N GLU A 361 -12.32 -31.12 -7.36
CA GLU A 361 -12.99 -31.19 -6.06
C GLU A 361 -13.84 -29.94 -5.89
N THR A 362 -15.07 -30.11 -5.40
CA THR A 362 -15.94 -29.01 -4.99
C THR A 362 -16.01 -28.97 -3.46
N ARG A 363 -15.74 -27.79 -2.89
CA ARG A 363 -15.69 -27.60 -1.44
C ARG A 363 -16.56 -26.39 -1.03
N ALA A 364 -17.41 -26.60 -0.02
CA ALA A 364 -18.12 -25.50 0.61
C ALA A 364 -17.13 -24.58 1.33
N VAL A 365 -17.22 -23.28 1.07
CA VAL A 365 -16.33 -22.26 1.65
C VAL A 365 -17.10 -20.98 1.90
N ASP A 366 -16.62 -20.19 2.85
CA ASP A 366 -17.23 -18.91 3.22
C ASP A 366 -16.57 -17.72 2.51
N ALA A 367 -15.29 -17.87 2.10
CA ALA A 367 -14.58 -16.81 1.40
C ALA A 367 -13.42 -17.33 0.55
N VAL A 368 -13.10 -16.59 -0.52
CA VAL A 368 -11.94 -16.78 -1.41
C VAL A 368 -11.10 -15.51 -1.44
N PHE A 369 -9.80 -15.65 -1.23
CA PHE A 369 -8.82 -14.56 -1.30
C PHE A 369 -7.85 -14.75 -2.45
N LEU A 370 -7.83 -13.82 -3.40
CA LEU A 370 -7.06 -13.89 -4.62
C LEU A 370 -5.73 -13.13 -4.44
N CYS A 371 -4.65 -13.88 -4.18
CA CYS A 371 -3.28 -13.38 -4.02
C CYS A 371 -2.40 -13.77 -5.20
N ILE A 372 -2.89 -13.56 -6.43
CA ILE A 372 -2.30 -14.05 -7.69
C ILE A 372 -1.32 -13.07 -8.35
N GLY A 373 -0.86 -12.07 -7.58
CA GLY A 373 0.05 -11.04 -8.04
C GLY A 373 -0.65 -9.91 -8.79
N GLY A 374 0.13 -9.05 -9.42
CA GLY A 374 -0.35 -7.86 -10.11
C GLY A 374 0.29 -7.68 -11.48
N LEU A 375 -0.22 -6.70 -12.20
CA LEU A 375 0.33 -6.14 -13.42
C LEU A 375 0.73 -4.68 -13.16
N PRO A 376 1.78 -4.15 -13.84
CA PRO A 376 2.12 -2.75 -13.66
C PRO A 376 0.98 -1.86 -14.16
N HIS A 377 0.69 -0.80 -13.40
CA HIS A 377 -0.35 0.17 -13.78
C HIS A 377 0.24 1.20 -14.75
N THR A 378 0.34 0.84 -16.02
CA THR A 378 1.06 1.58 -17.06
C THR A 378 0.29 1.82 -18.37
N ASP A 379 -1.02 1.60 -18.39
CA ASP A 379 -1.86 1.81 -19.58
C ASP A 379 -1.79 3.25 -20.12
N TRP A 380 -1.44 4.20 -19.26
CA TRP A 380 -1.22 5.61 -19.62
C TRP A 380 0.11 5.86 -20.35
N CYS A 381 1.12 4.99 -20.19
CA CYS A 381 2.47 5.19 -20.73
C CYS A 381 2.49 5.38 -22.24
N SER A 382 1.68 4.64 -22.99
CA SER A 382 1.61 4.76 -24.44
C SER A 382 1.13 6.14 -24.91
N ARG A 383 0.19 6.74 -24.17
CA ARG A 383 -0.33 8.10 -24.47
C ARG A 383 0.70 9.17 -24.18
N GLU A 384 1.50 8.97 -23.16
CA GLU A 384 2.56 9.90 -22.72
C GLU A 384 3.93 9.59 -23.37
N HIS A 385 3.98 8.63 -24.30
CA HIS A 385 5.23 8.19 -24.96
C HIS A 385 6.32 7.75 -23.96
N VAL A 386 5.93 7.12 -22.87
CA VAL A 386 6.83 6.51 -21.89
C VAL A 386 7.14 5.08 -22.32
N LEU A 387 8.41 4.74 -22.45
CA LEU A 387 8.85 3.41 -22.89
C LEU A 387 8.69 2.38 -21.78
N THR A 388 8.17 1.22 -22.15
CA THR A 388 7.99 0.07 -21.25
C THR A 388 8.63 -1.18 -21.87
N ASP A 389 8.87 -2.17 -21.01
CA ASP A 389 9.23 -3.51 -21.47
C ASP A 389 7.99 -4.27 -22.03
N PRO A 390 8.16 -5.47 -22.62
CA PRO A 390 7.03 -6.25 -23.14
C PRO A 390 6.01 -6.70 -22.07
N ALA A 391 6.37 -6.67 -20.79
CA ALA A 391 5.48 -6.98 -19.68
C ALA A 391 4.77 -5.73 -19.11
N GLY A 392 5.04 -4.55 -19.69
CA GLY A 392 4.43 -3.28 -19.33
C GLY A 392 5.14 -2.50 -18.23
N TYR A 393 6.31 -2.95 -17.74
CA TYR A 393 7.07 -2.20 -16.73
C TYR A 393 7.83 -1.03 -17.35
N ILE A 394 7.85 0.11 -16.66
CA ILE A 394 8.52 1.34 -17.13
C ILE A 394 10.04 1.14 -17.16
N LEU A 395 10.66 1.42 -18.30
CA LEU A 395 12.11 1.48 -18.48
C LEU A 395 12.67 2.78 -17.92
N THR A 396 13.81 2.71 -17.20
CA THR A 396 14.43 3.88 -16.56
C THR A 396 15.94 3.85 -16.67
N GLY A 397 16.56 5.02 -16.68
CA GLY A 397 18.02 5.17 -16.57
C GLY A 397 18.79 4.25 -17.52
N GLN A 398 19.55 3.32 -16.95
CA GLN A 398 20.39 2.40 -17.71
C GLN A 398 19.61 1.43 -18.62
N ASP A 399 18.38 1.09 -18.27
CA ASP A 399 17.54 0.21 -19.10
C ASP A 399 17.25 0.86 -20.47
N LEU A 400 17.13 2.20 -20.49
CA LEU A 400 16.86 2.98 -21.69
C LEU A 400 18.06 3.07 -22.65
N VAL A 401 19.27 2.97 -22.13
CA VAL A 401 20.50 3.11 -22.92
C VAL A 401 21.20 1.77 -23.21
N ALA A 402 20.68 0.67 -22.68
CA ALA A 402 21.27 -0.66 -22.81
C ALA A 402 21.48 -1.10 -24.27
N THR A 403 20.62 -0.65 -25.19
CA THR A 403 20.69 -0.92 -26.65
C THR A 403 20.96 0.33 -27.47
N GLY A 404 21.37 1.42 -26.86
CA GLY A 404 21.53 2.75 -27.44
C GLY A 404 20.48 3.72 -26.89
N ARG A 405 20.85 5.00 -26.90
CA ARG A 405 19.95 6.07 -26.43
C ARG A 405 18.67 6.10 -27.26
N PRO A 406 17.46 6.19 -26.65
CA PRO A 406 16.23 6.27 -27.43
C PRO A 406 16.17 7.49 -28.32
N ASP A 407 15.64 7.35 -29.54
CA ASP A 407 15.47 8.47 -30.50
C ASP A 407 14.62 9.62 -29.94
N CYS A 408 13.72 9.33 -29.00
CA CYS A 408 12.87 10.32 -28.34
C CYS A 408 13.57 11.11 -27.22
N TRP A 409 14.81 10.75 -26.84
CA TRP A 409 15.54 11.42 -25.77
C TRP A 409 16.19 12.71 -26.27
N PRO A 410 15.79 13.91 -25.75
CA PRO A 410 16.17 15.20 -26.34
C PRO A 410 17.49 15.78 -25.83
N LEU A 411 18.06 15.25 -24.72
CA LEU A 411 19.22 15.82 -24.05
C LEU A 411 20.53 15.14 -24.46
N GLU A 412 21.64 15.86 -24.35
CA GLU A 412 22.97 15.30 -24.60
C GLU A 412 23.43 14.31 -23.54
N ARG A 413 23.01 14.54 -22.27
CA ARG A 413 23.25 13.57 -21.18
C ARG A 413 22.37 12.34 -21.33
N ASP A 414 22.80 11.24 -20.73
CA ASP A 414 21.95 10.06 -20.56
C ASP A 414 20.83 10.31 -19.54
N PRO A 415 19.73 9.53 -19.59
CA PRO A 415 18.72 9.54 -18.54
C PRO A 415 19.34 9.32 -17.14
N LEU A 416 18.90 10.12 -16.16
CA LEU A 416 19.31 9.91 -14.78
C LEU A 416 18.81 8.55 -14.26
N PRO A 417 19.42 7.95 -13.24
CA PRO A 417 18.82 6.78 -12.58
C PRO A 417 17.35 7.04 -12.24
N LEU A 418 16.48 6.05 -12.49
CA LEU A 418 15.03 6.14 -12.30
C LEU A 418 14.30 7.18 -13.17
N GLU A 419 14.98 7.96 -14.03
CA GLU A 419 14.34 8.83 -15.02
C GLU A 419 13.83 7.98 -16.20
N THR A 420 12.60 8.24 -16.62
CA THR A 420 11.95 7.54 -17.76
C THR A 420 12.46 8.06 -19.11
N SER A 421 11.90 7.57 -20.21
CA SER A 421 12.16 8.13 -21.55
C SER A 421 11.63 9.56 -21.74
N ARG A 422 10.96 10.12 -20.74
CA ARG A 422 10.50 11.52 -20.70
C ARG A 422 11.29 12.27 -19.65
N VAL A 423 12.00 13.33 -20.07
CA VAL A 423 12.84 14.15 -19.20
C VAL A 423 12.01 14.76 -18.08
N GLY A 424 12.50 14.64 -16.83
CA GLY A 424 11.81 15.16 -15.65
C GLY A 424 10.64 14.32 -15.16
N LEU A 425 10.33 13.19 -15.82
CA LEU A 425 9.42 12.17 -15.34
C LEU A 425 10.23 10.97 -14.83
N PHE A 426 10.14 10.69 -13.54
CA PHE A 426 10.77 9.54 -12.90
C PHE A 426 9.76 8.42 -12.68
N ALA A 427 10.26 7.18 -12.49
CA ALA A 427 9.44 6.06 -12.04
C ALA A 427 10.15 5.29 -10.93
N ALA A 428 9.41 4.85 -9.90
CA ALA A 428 9.94 4.11 -8.78
C ALA A 428 8.95 3.07 -8.23
N GLY A 429 9.48 2.06 -7.55
CA GLY A 429 8.71 0.97 -6.96
C GLY A 429 8.29 -0.09 -7.98
N ASP A 430 7.21 -0.77 -7.68
CA ASP A 430 6.80 -1.99 -8.39
C ASP A 430 6.43 -1.79 -9.86
N VAL A 431 6.13 -0.57 -10.28
CA VAL A 431 5.82 -0.21 -11.67
C VAL A 431 7.05 -0.25 -12.59
N ARG A 432 8.27 -0.17 -12.02
CA ARG A 432 9.52 -0.06 -12.76
C ARG A 432 10.06 -1.43 -13.20
N HIS A 433 10.66 -1.48 -14.41
CA HIS A 433 11.44 -2.62 -14.89
C HIS A 433 12.57 -2.97 -13.90
N GLY A 434 12.82 -4.24 -13.70
CA GLY A 434 13.90 -4.72 -12.83
C GLY A 434 13.75 -4.41 -11.34
N SER A 435 12.66 -3.75 -10.90
CA SER A 435 12.46 -3.46 -9.47
C SER A 435 12.26 -4.74 -8.65
N THR A 436 12.87 -4.78 -7.48
CA THR A 436 12.61 -5.85 -6.50
C THR A 436 11.29 -5.55 -5.80
N LYS A 437 10.31 -6.46 -5.92
CA LYS A 437 8.97 -6.30 -5.35
C LYS A 437 9.00 -6.46 -3.83
N ARG A 438 9.54 -5.44 -3.15
CA ARG A 438 9.74 -5.35 -1.69
C ARG A 438 9.51 -3.92 -1.22
N VAL A 439 8.88 -3.78 -0.05
CA VAL A 439 8.66 -2.46 0.57
C VAL A 439 9.98 -1.69 0.73
N ALA A 440 11.04 -2.35 1.20
CA ALA A 440 12.35 -1.72 1.39
C ALA A 440 12.97 -1.22 0.08
N ALA A 441 12.84 -2.00 -1.02
CA ALA A 441 13.34 -1.58 -2.32
C ALA A 441 12.58 -0.36 -2.85
N ALA A 442 11.25 -0.38 -2.74
CA ALA A 442 10.40 0.76 -3.13
C ALA A 442 10.74 2.03 -2.33
N VAL A 443 10.94 1.93 -1.01
CA VAL A 443 11.38 3.03 -0.14
C VAL A 443 12.75 3.56 -0.60
N GLY A 444 13.71 2.68 -0.90
CA GLY A 444 15.03 3.06 -1.38
C GLY A 444 14.98 3.80 -2.72
N GLU A 445 14.19 3.30 -3.68
CA GLU A 445 13.99 3.98 -4.97
C GLU A 445 13.33 5.35 -4.80
N GLY A 446 12.29 5.45 -3.96
CA GLY A 446 11.63 6.73 -3.67
C GLY A 446 12.58 7.77 -3.06
N SER A 447 13.42 7.37 -2.12
CA SER A 447 14.43 8.26 -1.51
C SER A 447 15.49 8.71 -2.51
N MET A 448 15.89 7.83 -3.43
CA MET A 448 16.83 8.16 -4.50
C MET A 448 16.26 9.20 -5.46
N VAL A 449 14.98 9.06 -5.85
CA VAL A 449 14.33 10.04 -6.73
C VAL A 449 14.36 11.43 -6.11
N ALA A 450 14.11 11.58 -4.82
CA ALA A 450 14.14 12.90 -4.16
C ALA A 450 15.47 13.64 -4.40
N ALA A 451 16.61 12.94 -4.30
CA ALA A 451 17.90 13.52 -4.62
C ALA A 451 18.05 13.89 -6.11
N LEU A 452 17.50 13.06 -7.02
CA LEU A 452 17.57 13.31 -8.47
C LEU A 452 16.68 14.48 -8.90
N VAL A 453 15.62 14.78 -8.17
CA VAL A 453 14.77 15.96 -8.39
C VAL A 453 15.61 17.24 -8.33
N PHE A 454 16.51 17.38 -7.36
CA PHE A 454 17.40 18.55 -7.27
C PHE A 454 18.31 18.68 -8.50
N THR A 455 18.83 17.58 -9.02
CA THR A 455 19.62 17.60 -10.26
C THR A 455 18.78 18.16 -11.42
N ARG A 456 17.54 17.71 -11.52
CA ARG A 456 16.63 18.19 -12.58
C ARG A 456 16.23 19.65 -12.40
N LEU A 457 15.94 20.09 -11.19
CA LEU A 457 15.60 21.49 -10.89
C LEU A 457 16.79 22.44 -11.22
N ALA A 458 18.01 22.01 -10.93
CA ALA A 458 19.20 22.76 -11.30
C ALA A 458 19.36 22.91 -12.81
N GLU A 459 19.05 21.87 -13.60
CA GLU A 459 19.01 21.93 -15.08
C GLU A 459 17.96 22.92 -15.60
N LEU A 460 16.84 23.07 -14.89
CA LEU A 460 15.78 24.04 -15.18
C LEU A 460 16.10 25.47 -14.68
N GLY A 461 17.25 25.66 -14.01
CA GLY A 461 17.61 26.96 -13.42
C GLY A 461 16.77 27.34 -12.19
N VAL A 462 16.05 26.38 -11.60
CA VAL A 462 15.26 26.61 -10.39
C VAL A 462 16.18 26.51 -9.17
N THR A 463 16.25 27.58 -8.40
CA THR A 463 16.95 27.59 -7.10
C THR A 463 15.96 27.28 -6.00
N VAL A 464 16.23 26.24 -5.21
CA VAL A 464 15.42 25.81 -4.07
C VAL A 464 16.02 26.34 -2.77
#